data_46dd22010bc922672f0118eb54ffb542
#
_entry.id   46dd22010bc922672f0118eb54ffb542
#
_cell.length_a   1.000
_cell.length_b   1.000
_cell.length_c   1.000
_cell.angle_alpha   90.00
_cell.angle_beta   90.00
_cell.angle_gamma   90.00
#
_symmetry.space_group_name_H-M   'P 1'
#
loop_
_entity.id
_entity.type
_entity.pdbx_description
1 polymer ?
#
loop_
_entity_poly.entity_id
_entity_poly.type
_entity_poly.pdbx_seq_one_letter_code
_entity_poly.pdbx_strand_id
1 'polypeptide(L)'
;ITTIVTLSIGSYVAWQGLRTWKTQLKGTQNYDLAKSTLINLNKYVESIYQVRNPAIWGGEYPKSTDVEKFNIHQDEKQYKEKCYVYQNRYDKIYNIKPYLQENVIEIEVLWGEKLKNKFKQLFALEFKLFIEIIMYTESFKHKNDEYKDASSYDEKIINATIKNDSFRDEINKIRTEIENDIQPYLKL
;
A
#
# COMPACT_ATOMS: atom_id res chain seq x y z
N ILE A 1 -52.36 31.34 -22.38
CA ILE A 1 -50.99 31.83 -22.59
C ILE A 1 -50.20 31.71 -21.27
N THR A 2 -50.76 32.13 -20.11
CA THR A 2 -50.12 32.04 -18.81
C THR A 2 -49.70 30.62 -18.40
N THR A 3 -50.52 29.60 -18.69
CA THR A 3 -50.27 28.21 -18.33
C THR A 3 -49.07 27.60 -19.11
N ILE A 4 -48.89 27.97 -20.35
CA ILE A 4 -47.76 27.50 -21.17
C ILE A 4 -46.44 28.12 -20.66
N VAL A 5 -46.46 29.39 -20.30
CA VAL A 5 -45.27 30.09 -19.76
C VAL A 5 -44.83 29.50 -18.42
N THR A 6 -45.78 29.22 -17.50
CA THR A 6 -45.45 28.59 -16.22
C THR A 6 -44.92 27.18 -16.36
N LEU A 7 -45.47 26.37 -17.29
CA LEU A 7 -44.92 25.03 -17.57
C LEU A 7 -43.52 25.09 -18.15
N SER A 8 -43.26 26.04 -19.05
CA SER A 8 -41.90 26.20 -19.63
C SER A 8 -40.85 26.61 -18.60
N ILE A 9 -41.20 27.52 -17.71
CA ILE A 9 -40.31 27.94 -16.62
C ILE A 9 -40.08 26.80 -15.64
N GLY A 10 -41.13 26.06 -15.25
CA GLY A 10 -41.02 24.90 -14.38
C GLY A 10 -40.11 23.78 -14.97
N SER A 11 -40.25 23.48 -16.25
CA SER A 11 -39.42 22.51 -16.96
C SER A 11 -37.96 22.95 -17.03
N TYR A 12 -37.69 24.23 -17.27
CA TYR A 12 -36.33 24.77 -17.29
C TYR A 12 -35.65 24.70 -15.92
N VAL A 13 -36.35 25.07 -14.86
CA VAL A 13 -35.82 25.01 -13.47
C VAL A 13 -35.55 23.54 -13.08
N ALA A 14 -36.46 22.64 -13.40
CA ALA A 14 -36.28 21.19 -13.15
C ALA A 14 -35.06 20.63 -13.90
N TRP A 15 -34.89 21.00 -15.17
CA TRP A 15 -33.75 20.60 -15.98
C TRP A 15 -32.41 21.14 -15.41
N GLN A 16 -32.36 22.41 -15.02
CA GLN A 16 -31.19 22.99 -14.36
C GLN A 16 -30.88 22.32 -13.03
N GLY A 17 -31.92 22.09 -12.19
CA GLY A 17 -31.77 21.38 -10.93
C GLY A 17 -31.18 19.98 -11.11
N LEU A 18 -31.66 19.23 -12.10
CA LEU A 18 -31.18 17.89 -12.42
C LEU A 18 -29.70 17.92 -12.90
N ARG A 19 -29.34 18.89 -13.71
CA ARG A 19 -27.97 19.07 -14.20
C ARG A 19 -27.03 19.41 -13.06
N THR A 20 -27.39 20.34 -12.19
CA THR A 20 -26.63 20.73 -11.01
C THR A 20 -26.44 19.54 -10.07
N TRP A 21 -27.53 18.82 -9.79
CA TRP A 21 -27.47 17.62 -8.95
C TRP A 21 -26.53 16.54 -9.49
N LYS A 22 -26.58 16.24 -10.79
CA LYS A 22 -25.65 15.29 -11.44
C LYS A 22 -24.19 15.74 -11.31
N THR A 23 -23.91 17.03 -11.47
CA THR A 23 -22.55 17.58 -11.32
C THR A 23 -22.06 17.46 -9.89
N GLN A 24 -22.92 17.80 -8.92
CA GLN A 24 -22.60 17.66 -7.50
C GLN A 24 -22.36 16.20 -7.10
N LEU A 25 -23.23 15.29 -7.56
CA LEU A 25 -23.05 13.86 -7.27
C LEU A 25 -21.70 13.33 -7.78
N LYS A 26 -21.33 13.68 -9.03
CA LYS A 26 -20.04 13.31 -9.61
C LYS A 26 -18.87 13.95 -8.84
N GLY A 27 -19.02 15.19 -8.42
CA GLY A 27 -18.00 15.89 -7.60
C GLY A 27 -17.78 15.18 -6.26
N THR A 28 -18.86 14.83 -5.56
CA THR A 28 -18.80 14.10 -4.29
C THR A 28 -18.15 12.73 -4.45
N GLN A 29 -18.54 11.96 -5.47
CA GLN A 29 -17.92 10.64 -5.74
C GLN A 29 -16.40 10.75 -5.99
N ASN A 30 -15.98 11.71 -6.82
CA ASN A 30 -14.56 11.94 -7.07
C ASN A 30 -13.81 12.36 -5.79
N TYR A 31 -14.41 13.23 -4.98
CA TYR A 31 -13.81 13.65 -3.71
C TYR A 31 -13.67 12.49 -2.72
N ASP A 32 -14.70 11.67 -2.56
CA ASP A 32 -14.68 10.53 -1.63
C ASP A 32 -13.66 9.49 -2.07
N LEU A 33 -13.58 9.18 -3.37
CA LEU A 33 -12.55 8.29 -3.92
C LEU A 33 -11.15 8.87 -3.71
N ALA A 34 -10.93 10.15 -4.01
CA ALA A 34 -9.65 10.81 -3.82
C ALA A 34 -9.19 10.73 -2.36
N LYS A 35 -10.09 11.08 -1.43
CA LYS A 35 -9.83 11.05 0.01
C LYS A 35 -9.50 9.65 0.51
N SER A 36 -10.34 8.66 0.17
CA SER A 36 -10.12 7.27 0.60
C SER A 36 -8.81 6.70 0.03
N THR A 37 -8.51 7.00 -1.23
CA THR A 37 -7.27 6.58 -1.89
C THR A 37 -6.04 7.15 -1.19
N LEU A 38 -6.01 8.44 -0.87
CA LEU A 38 -4.87 9.04 -0.17
C LEU A 38 -4.69 8.49 1.23
N ILE A 39 -5.77 8.24 1.96
CA ILE A 39 -5.69 7.61 3.29
C ILE A 39 -5.10 6.20 3.17
N ASN A 40 -5.59 5.39 2.24
CA ASN A 40 -5.14 4.01 2.05
C ASN A 40 -3.70 3.96 1.51
N LEU A 41 -3.33 4.86 0.59
CA LEU A 41 -1.96 5.01 0.10
C LEU A 41 -0.97 5.31 1.24
N ASN A 42 -1.31 6.28 2.10
CA ASN A 42 -0.45 6.64 3.23
C ASN A 42 -0.29 5.48 4.22
N LYS A 43 -1.38 4.79 4.56
CA LYS A 43 -1.32 3.60 5.42
C LYS A 43 -0.48 2.48 4.80
N TYR A 44 -0.61 2.28 3.49
CA TYR A 44 0.13 1.25 2.76
C TYR A 44 1.64 1.55 2.74
N VAL A 45 2.04 2.77 2.40
CA VAL A 45 3.45 3.19 2.39
C VAL A 45 4.05 3.13 3.80
N GLU A 46 3.31 3.56 4.82
CA GLU A 46 3.76 3.47 6.22
C GLU A 46 3.95 2.00 6.63
N SER A 47 3.07 1.09 6.20
CA SER A 47 3.23 -0.34 6.47
C SER A 47 4.50 -0.90 5.81
N ILE A 48 4.84 -0.48 4.59
CA ILE A 48 6.12 -0.85 3.94
C ILE A 48 7.32 -0.37 4.77
N TYR A 49 7.28 0.87 5.29
CA TYR A 49 8.37 1.38 6.13
C TYR A 49 8.50 0.64 7.47
N GLN A 50 7.38 0.21 8.05
CA GLN A 50 7.41 -0.62 9.26
C GLN A 50 8.03 -2.00 9.01
N VAL A 51 7.78 -2.62 7.86
CA VAL A 51 8.43 -3.87 7.48
C VAL A 51 9.96 -3.68 7.38
N ARG A 52 10.41 -2.58 6.81
CA ARG A 52 11.83 -2.23 6.61
C ARG A 52 12.54 -1.71 7.86
N ASN A 53 11.86 -1.58 8.99
CA ASN A 53 12.51 -1.13 10.21
C ASN A 53 13.56 -2.16 10.67
N PRO A 54 14.87 -1.81 10.73
CA PRO A 54 15.91 -2.74 11.11
C PRO A 54 15.83 -3.13 12.59
N ALA A 55 15.25 -2.27 13.44
CA ALA A 55 15.05 -2.57 14.84
C ALA A 55 13.90 -3.56 15.03
N ILE A 56 14.19 -4.71 15.62
CA ILE A 56 13.18 -5.67 16.06
C ILE A 56 13.06 -5.57 17.56
N TRP A 57 11.87 -5.23 18.03
CA TRP A 57 11.60 -5.10 19.47
C TRP A 57 11.28 -6.47 20.08
N GLY A 58 11.64 -6.65 21.36
CA GLY A 58 11.39 -7.94 22.04
C GLY A 58 9.96 -8.43 22.01
N GLY A 59 8.98 -7.53 21.95
CA GLY A 59 7.56 -7.87 21.81
C GLY A 59 7.13 -8.37 20.42
N GLU A 60 7.99 -8.26 19.40
CA GLU A 60 7.72 -8.78 18.05
C GLU A 60 8.10 -10.26 17.91
N TYR A 61 8.89 -10.81 18.85
CA TYR A 61 9.25 -12.21 18.86
C TYR A 61 8.09 -13.09 19.38
N PRO A 62 7.99 -14.36 18.92
CA PRO A 62 7.02 -15.29 19.47
C PRO A 62 7.29 -15.50 20.97
N LYS A 63 6.21 -15.67 21.75
CA LYS A 63 6.34 -15.97 23.18
C LYS A 63 7.04 -17.32 23.37
N SER A 64 7.93 -17.43 24.35
CA SER A 64 8.77 -18.61 24.62
C SER A 64 8.00 -19.94 24.71
N THR A 65 6.74 -19.92 25.12
CA THR A 65 5.88 -21.10 25.23
C THR A 65 5.66 -21.84 23.89
N ASP A 66 5.81 -21.15 22.77
CA ASP A 66 5.57 -21.75 21.43
C ASP A 66 6.86 -22.32 20.81
N VAL A 67 8.03 -21.86 21.28
CA VAL A 67 9.35 -22.21 20.74
C VAL A 67 10.06 -23.29 21.59
N GLU A 68 9.80 -23.32 22.91
CA GLU A 68 10.48 -24.22 23.85
C GLU A 68 10.04 -25.70 23.79
N LYS A 69 8.92 -25.98 23.10
CA LYS A 69 8.40 -27.37 22.99
C LYS A 69 9.19 -28.26 22.03
N PHE A 70 10.13 -27.71 21.30
CA PHE A 70 10.93 -28.49 20.34
C PHE A 70 12.42 -28.34 20.68
N ASN A 71 13.14 -29.46 20.78
CA ASN A 71 14.62 -29.50 20.78
C ASN A 71 15.12 -29.06 19.38
N ILE A 72 15.04 -27.77 19.07
CA ILE A 72 15.32 -27.19 17.77
C ILE A 72 16.75 -26.67 17.78
N HIS A 73 17.54 -26.95 16.74
CA HIS A 73 18.85 -26.35 16.54
C HIS A 73 18.75 -24.82 16.53
N GLN A 74 19.78 -24.15 17.04
CA GLN A 74 19.78 -22.68 17.22
C GLN A 74 19.49 -21.92 15.90
N ASP A 75 19.95 -22.43 14.77
CA ASP A 75 19.73 -21.84 13.45
C ASP A 75 18.24 -21.94 13.02
N GLU A 76 17.63 -23.09 13.26
CA GLU A 76 16.20 -23.28 13.00
C GLU A 76 15.33 -22.36 13.89
N LYS A 77 15.76 -22.15 15.13
CA LYS A 77 15.09 -21.21 16.03
C LYS A 77 15.17 -19.79 15.48
N GLN A 78 16.35 -19.31 15.08
CA GLN A 78 16.54 -17.99 14.50
C GLN A 78 15.72 -17.80 13.22
N TYR A 79 15.69 -18.80 12.34
CA TYR A 79 14.87 -18.79 11.13
C TYR A 79 13.39 -18.61 11.48
N LYS A 80 12.82 -19.42 12.36
CA LYS A 80 11.42 -19.35 12.78
C LYS A 80 11.06 -18.00 13.42
N GLU A 81 11.94 -17.49 14.28
CA GLU A 81 11.77 -16.17 14.90
C GLU A 81 11.72 -15.05 13.87
N LYS A 82 12.64 -15.05 12.89
CA LYS A 82 12.66 -14.05 11.80
C LYS A 82 11.41 -14.16 10.92
N CYS A 83 11.04 -15.36 10.51
CA CYS A 83 9.82 -15.58 9.74
C CYS A 83 8.59 -15.03 10.47
N TYR A 84 8.45 -15.30 11.78
CA TYR A 84 7.33 -14.81 12.58
C TYR A 84 7.28 -13.27 12.63
N VAL A 85 8.43 -12.62 12.88
CA VAL A 85 8.49 -11.16 12.93
C VAL A 85 8.09 -10.54 11.60
N TYR A 86 8.68 -11.00 10.49
CA TYR A 86 8.37 -10.44 9.18
C TYR A 86 6.95 -10.77 8.72
N GLN A 87 6.42 -11.95 9.04
CA GLN A 87 5.02 -12.28 8.79
C GLN A 87 4.09 -11.28 9.49
N ASN A 88 4.27 -11.04 10.79
CA ASN A 88 3.45 -10.09 11.54
C ASN A 88 3.55 -8.65 11.02
N ARG A 89 4.73 -8.26 10.53
CA ARG A 89 4.92 -6.95 9.90
C ARG A 89 4.20 -6.88 8.55
N TYR A 90 4.27 -7.96 7.74
CA TYR A 90 3.59 -8.06 6.45
C TYR A 90 2.07 -8.14 6.56
N ASP A 91 1.54 -8.70 7.62
CA ASP A 91 0.10 -8.77 7.85
C ASP A 91 -0.55 -7.38 7.82
N LYS A 92 0.18 -6.33 8.20
CA LYS A 92 -0.30 -4.94 8.09
C LYS A 92 -0.46 -4.51 6.64
N ILE A 93 0.47 -4.91 5.76
CA ILE A 93 0.37 -4.66 4.31
C ILE A 93 -0.80 -5.45 3.74
N TYR A 94 -0.92 -6.74 4.06
CA TYR A 94 -2.03 -7.59 3.59
C TYR A 94 -3.40 -7.08 4.02
N ASN A 95 -3.50 -6.48 5.19
CA ASN A 95 -4.76 -5.92 5.69
C ASN A 95 -5.16 -4.62 4.98
N ILE A 96 -4.22 -3.80 4.51
CA ILE A 96 -4.53 -2.52 3.85
C ILE A 96 -4.55 -2.60 2.32
N LYS A 97 -3.74 -3.49 1.74
CA LYS A 97 -3.57 -3.61 0.27
C LYS A 97 -4.89 -3.85 -0.49
N PRO A 98 -5.83 -4.70 -0.04
CA PRO A 98 -7.10 -4.90 -0.71
C PRO A 98 -7.92 -3.61 -0.86
N TYR A 99 -8.00 -2.77 0.17
CA TYR A 99 -8.71 -1.50 0.12
C TYR A 99 -8.07 -0.53 -0.88
N LEU A 100 -6.73 -0.50 -0.94
CA LEU A 100 -6.04 0.31 -1.93
C LEU A 100 -6.25 -0.22 -3.35
N GLN A 101 -6.26 -1.54 -3.53
CA GLN A 101 -6.52 -2.17 -4.83
C GLN A 101 -7.95 -1.89 -5.31
N GLU A 102 -8.93 -1.90 -4.42
CA GLU A 102 -10.32 -1.52 -4.73
C GLU A 102 -10.39 -0.06 -5.22
N ASN A 103 -9.75 0.87 -4.49
CA ASN A 103 -9.64 2.25 -4.97
C ASN A 103 -8.98 2.35 -6.36
N VAL A 104 -7.93 1.56 -6.62
CA VAL A 104 -7.21 1.58 -7.92
C VAL A 104 -8.10 1.08 -9.07
N ILE A 105 -8.98 0.11 -8.82
CA ILE A 105 -9.96 -0.36 -9.82
C ILE A 105 -10.95 0.78 -10.15
N GLU A 106 -11.47 1.46 -9.13
CA GLU A 106 -12.38 2.59 -9.33
C GLU A 106 -11.69 3.77 -10.04
N ILE A 107 -10.44 4.06 -9.68
CA ILE A 107 -9.59 5.05 -10.35
C ILE A 107 -9.43 4.74 -11.85
N GLU A 108 -9.19 3.48 -12.22
CA GLU A 108 -9.07 3.08 -13.61
C GLU A 108 -10.33 3.41 -14.39
N VAL A 109 -11.50 3.12 -13.81
CA VAL A 109 -12.80 3.35 -14.44
C VAL A 109 -13.11 4.85 -14.59
N LEU A 110 -12.80 5.67 -13.56
CA LEU A 110 -13.21 7.07 -13.51
C LEU A 110 -12.14 8.03 -14.05
N TRP A 111 -10.85 7.74 -13.83
CA TRP A 111 -9.74 8.65 -14.13
C TRP A 111 -8.73 8.08 -15.15
N GLY A 112 -8.87 6.80 -15.51
CA GLY A 112 -8.10 6.14 -16.56
C GLY A 112 -6.80 5.47 -16.09
N GLU A 113 -6.12 4.84 -17.06
CA GLU A 113 -5.00 3.93 -16.79
C GLU A 113 -3.71 4.62 -16.28
N LYS A 114 -3.51 5.90 -16.60
CA LYS A 114 -2.25 6.59 -16.27
C LYS A 114 -1.94 6.53 -14.77
N LEU A 115 -2.93 6.84 -13.95
CA LEU A 115 -2.79 6.81 -12.50
C LEU A 115 -2.68 5.38 -11.95
N LYS A 116 -3.48 4.44 -12.48
CA LYS A 116 -3.37 3.01 -12.18
C LYS A 116 -1.93 2.48 -12.37
N ASN A 117 -1.26 2.90 -13.44
CA ASN A 117 0.10 2.43 -13.73
C ASN A 117 1.13 2.89 -12.70
N LYS A 118 0.93 4.04 -12.04
CA LYS A 118 1.76 4.46 -10.91
C LYS A 118 1.55 3.56 -9.69
N PHE A 119 0.32 3.16 -9.39
CA PHE A 119 0.05 2.19 -8.33
C PHE A 119 0.69 0.82 -8.64
N LYS A 120 0.67 0.37 -9.90
CA LYS A 120 1.36 -0.87 -10.29
C LYS A 120 2.87 -0.82 -10.00
N GLN A 121 3.51 0.34 -10.25
CA GLN A 121 4.93 0.53 -9.90
C GLN A 121 5.16 0.43 -8.38
N LEU A 122 4.29 1.05 -7.57
CA LEU A 122 4.36 0.95 -6.12
C LEU A 122 4.19 -0.49 -5.63
N PHE A 123 3.23 -1.24 -6.18
CA PHE A 123 3.02 -2.65 -5.86
C PHE A 123 4.19 -3.53 -6.30
N ALA A 124 4.87 -3.19 -7.40
CA ALA A 124 6.07 -3.90 -7.84
C ALA A 124 7.24 -3.70 -6.87
N LEU A 125 7.41 -2.51 -6.30
CA LEU A 125 8.41 -2.26 -5.26
C LEU A 125 8.10 -3.04 -3.98
N GLU A 126 6.85 -3.08 -3.56
CA GLU A 126 6.45 -3.89 -2.40
C GLU A 126 6.72 -5.38 -2.66
N PHE A 127 6.40 -5.89 -3.84
CA PHE A 127 6.69 -7.28 -4.21
C PHE A 127 8.20 -7.57 -4.22
N LYS A 128 9.02 -6.63 -4.70
CA LYS A 128 10.48 -6.74 -4.62
C LYS A 128 10.94 -6.86 -3.17
N LEU A 129 10.44 -6.01 -2.28
CA LEU A 129 10.72 -6.10 -0.85
C LEU A 129 10.31 -7.46 -0.27
N PHE A 130 9.15 -7.99 -0.66
CA PHE A 130 8.68 -9.30 -0.21
C PHE A 130 9.66 -10.42 -0.57
N ILE A 131 10.14 -10.45 -1.82
CA ILE A 131 11.12 -11.45 -2.28
C ILE A 131 12.43 -11.32 -1.51
N GLU A 132 12.95 -10.11 -1.31
CA GLU A 132 14.19 -9.88 -0.56
C GLU A 132 14.08 -10.36 0.90
N ILE A 133 12.92 -10.18 1.53
CA ILE A 133 12.67 -10.66 2.90
C ILE A 133 12.62 -12.20 2.94
N ILE A 134 12.02 -12.84 1.94
CA ILE A 134 12.06 -14.31 1.86
C ILE A 134 13.53 -14.79 1.77
N MET A 135 14.31 -14.20 0.88
CA MET A 135 15.74 -14.55 0.73
C MET A 135 16.53 -14.29 2.02
N TYR A 136 16.27 -13.15 2.69
CA TYR A 136 16.86 -12.82 3.97
C TYR A 136 16.51 -13.86 5.06
N THR A 137 15.25 -14.23 5.17
CA THR A 137 14.83 -15.21 6.18
C THR A 137 15.40 -16.60 5.90
N GLU A 138 15.38 -17.04 4.64
CA GLU A 138 15.97 -18.33 4.23
C GLU A 138 17.48 -18.40 4.51
N SER A 139 18.22 -17.28 4.48
CA SER A 139 19.65 -17.24 4.81
C SER A 139 19.98 -17.72 6.23
N PHE A 140 19.00 -17.69 7.15
CA PHE A 140 19.18 -18.22 8.51
C PHE A 140 19.02 -19.74 8.60
N LYS A 141 18.36 -20.36 7.59
CA LYS A 141 18.13 -21.81 7.56
C LYS A 141 19.38 -22.59 7.19
N HIS A 142 20.24 -22.01 6.35
CA HIS A 142 21.39 -22.66 5.74
C HIS A 142 22.75 -22.13 6.21
N LYS A 143 22.84 -21.65 7.46
CA LYS A 143 24.07 -21.04 7.99
C LYS A 143 25.31 -21.95 7.96
N ASN A 144 25.12 -23.26 7.95
CA ASN A 144 26.18 -24.27 8.01
C ASN A 144 26.40 -25.03 6.69
N ASP A 145 25.64 -24.78 5.63
CA ASP A 145 25.77 -25.48 4.36
C ASP A 145 26.65 -24.71 3.38
N GLU A 146 27.41 -25.46 2.55
CA GLU A 146 28.24 -24.96 1.42
C GLU A 146 27.43 -24.15 0.37
N TYR A 147 26.10 -24.09 0.49
CA TYR A 147 25.17 -23.35 -0.37
C TYR A 147 25.01 -21.86 -0.01
N LYS A 148 26.00 -21.24 0.62
CA LYS A 148 25.97 -19.80 1.00
C LYS A 148 25.76 -18.83 -0.17
N ASP A 149 26.03 -19.26 -1.40
CA ASP A 149 25.91 -18.39 -2.60
C ASP A 149 24.48 -18.26 -3.16
N ALA A 150 23.53 -19.09 -2.73
CA ALA A 150 22.19 -19.11 -3.31
C ALA A 150 21.20 -18.09 -2.69
N SER A 151 21.54 -17.47 -1.55
CA SER A 151 20.65 -16.53 -0.85
C SER A 151 21.27 -15.15 -0.70
N SER A 152 21.72 -14.55 -1.82
CA SER A 152 22.13 -13.15 -1.77
C SER A 152 20.86 -12.26 -1.81
N TYR A 153 20.57 -11.59 -0.72
CA TYR A 153 19.53 -10.58 -0.61
C TYR A 153 20.14 -9.17 -0.61
N ASP A 154 19.34 -8.18 -1.06
CA ASP A 154 19.78 -6.78 -1.02
C ASP A 154 19.38 -6.14 0.33
N GLU A 155 20.39 -6.03 1.20
CA GLU A 155 20.20 -5.43 2.53
C GLU A 155 19.64 -3.99 2.46
N LYS A 156 19.93 -3.24 1.41
CA LYS A 156 19.42 -1.86 1.22
C LYS A 156 17.92 -1.84 0.97
N ILE A 157 17.35 -2.92 0.45
CA ILE A 157 15.91 -3.03 0.27
C ILE A 157 15.21 -3.39 1.57
N ILE A 158 15.80 -4.33 2.34
CA ILE A 158 15.22 -4.83 3.59
C ILE A 158 15.32 -3.80 4.71
N ASN A 159 16.48 -3.16 4.86
CA ASN A 159 16.76 -2.25 5.96
C ASN A 159 16.62 -0.79 5.54
N ALA A 160 15.73 -0.07 6.23
CA ALA A 160 15.68 1.38 6.11
C ALA A 160 16.95 2.01 6.67
N THR A 161 17.62 2.83 5.88
CA THR A 161 18.80 3.58 6.30
C THR A 161 18.45 5.06 6.54
N ILE A 162 19.21 5.73 7.41
CA ILE A 162 18.98 7.16 7.72
C ILE A 162 19.47 8.05 6.56
N LYS A 163 20.51 7.60 5.83
CA LYS A 163 21.11 8.34 4.71
C LYS A 163 21.19 7.44 3.49
N ASN A 164 20.87 8.01 2.31
CA ASN A 164 20.99 7.37 1.00
C ASN A 164 20.12 6.09 0.85
N ASP A 165 18.88 6.14 1.34
CA ASP A 165 17.90 5.06 1.17
C ASP A 165 17.20 5.19 -0.19
N SER A 166 17.86 4.71 -1.24
CA SER A 166 17.34 4.81 -2.62
C SER A 166 15.99 4.12 -2.82
N PHE A 167 15.73 3.02 -2.09
CA PHE A 167 14.46 2.32 -2.16
C PHE A 167 13.32 3.15 -1.55
N ARG A 168 13.59 3.82 -0.44
CA ARG A 168 12.66 4.77 0.18
C ARG A 168 12.40 5.97 -0.72
N ASP A 169 13.46 6.48 -1.36
CA ASP A 169 13.35 7.64 -2.26
C ASP A 169 12.49 7.30 -3.48
N GLU A 170 12.62 6.09 -4.04
CA GLU A 170 11.79 5.61 -5.14
C GLU A 170 10.31 5.49 -4.74
N ILE A 171 10.02 4.91 -3.58
CA ILE A 171 8.65 4.85 -3.03
C ILE A 171 8.08 6.25 -2.84
N ASN A 172 8.84 7.17 -2.23
CA ASN A 172 8.40 8.54 -2.00
C ASN A 172 8.13 9.30 -3.30
N LYS A 173 8.97 9.09 -4.32
CA LYS A 173 8.77 9.69 -5.65
C LYS A 173 7.42 9.25 -6.24
N ILE A 174 7.18 7.94 -6.30
CA ILE A 174 5.92 7.40 -6.84
C ILE A 174 4.72 7.87 -6.02
N ARG A 175 4.83 7.84 -4.68
CA ARG A 175 3.80 8.36 -3.78
C ARG A 175 3.46 9.82 -4.08
N THR A 176 4.47 10.69 -4.17
CA THR A 176 4.28 12.12 -4.46
C THR A 176 3.64 12.33 -5.85
N GLU A 177 4.03 11.54 -6.85
CA GLU A 177 3.41 11.60 -8.16
C GLU A 177 1.93 11.19 -8.14
N ILE A 178 1.57 10.16 -7.35
CA ILE A 178 0.18 9.75 -7.15
C ILE A 178 -0.61 10.84 -6.41
N GLU A 179 -0.05 11.39 -5.33
CA GLU A 179 -0.66 12.47 -4.54
C GLU A 179 -0.95 13.69 -5.43
N ASN A 180 0.00 14.10 -6.26
CA ASN A 180 -0.17 15.23 -7.19
C ASN A 180 -1.27 14.99 -8.24
N ASP A 181 -1.37 13.77 -8.77
CA ASP A 181 -2.42 13.43 -9.76
C ASP A 181 -3.82 13.39 -9.11
N ILE A 182 -3.92 13.06 -7.81
CA ILE A 182 -5.18 12.98 -7.07
C ILE A 182 -5.64 14.35 -6.53
N GLN A 183 -4.69 15.24 -6.20
CA GLN A 183 -4.95 16.55 -5.60
C GLN A 183 -6.09 17.37 -6.26
N PRO A 184 -6.21 17.40 -7.61
CA PRO A 184 -7.28 18.15 -8.27
C PRO A 184 -8.70 17.69 -7.90
N TYR A 185 -8.88 16.41 -7.55
CA TYR A 185 -10.19 15.83 -7.20
C TYR A 185 -10.62 16.11 -5.75
N LEU A 186 -9.72 16.66 -4.92
CA LEU A 186 -10.05 17.09 -3.56
C LEU A 186 -10.62 18.50 -3.50
N LYS A 187 -10.60 19.22 -4.63
CA LYS A 187 -11.19 20.56 -4.72
C LYS A 187 -12.62 20.41 -5.23
N LEU A 188 -13.60 20.74 -4.37
CA LEU A 188 -15.01 20.83 -4.70
C LEU A 188 -15.29 22.10 -5.51
#